data_76203d5830d69038bc82e975e8234359
#
_entry.id   76203d5830d69038bc82e975e8234359
#
_cell.length_a   1.000
_cell.length_b   1.000
_cell.length_c   1.000
_cell.angle_alpha   90.00
_cell.angle_beta   90.00
_cell.angle_gamma   90.00
#
_symmetry.space_group_name_H-M   'P 1'
#
loop_
_entity.id
_entity.type
_entity.pdbx_description
1 polymer ?
#
loop_
_entity_poly.entity_id
_entity_poly.type
_entity_poly.pdbx_seq_one_letter_code
_entity_poly.pdbx_strand_id
1 'polypeptide(L)'
;MRIGTLFIKDLSVDMFNKYILYRKDTLGNTSNEGINKALVPLYKAVRYAADNGLMERGLATSISTNYIEKKTRSYSGETDEEKVRYLTDTQFRDLLDVYDRTRNEATRKIMDMFLFSYYVCGLRYSDLLTLEWRHIDFGNRTLTKNVYKTKRSISLPLVDKAIEILLRWRKTGGNSRFVFNLLDEGFDLSDIVKQNNARLTKNRNIQQSLRSVGIKMGLKFNLTIHVARHTFAVQALRNGMDAHTISHLMGHSSSLVTEKVYAEFLPDTINTTVREQLERNVIEYSSS
;
A
#
# COMPACT_ATOMS: atom_id res chain seq x y z
N MET A 1 -3.02 -10.71 -34.54
CA MET A 1 -3.43 -12.08 -34.21
C MET A 1 -4.88 -12.05 -33.73
N ARG A 2 -5.85 -12.56 -34.48
CA ARG A 2 -7.24 -12.66 -34.02
C ARG A 2 -7.25 -13.74 -32.94
N ILE A 3 -7.66 -13.39 -31.74
CA ILE A 3 -7.89 -14.35 -30.66
C ILE A 3 -9.12 -15.17 -31.08
N GLY A 4 -8.92 -16.40 -31.52
CA GLY A 4 -10.01 -17.33 -31.78
C GLY A 4 -10.74 -17.62 -30.47
N THR A 5 -11.99 -18.06 -30.57
CA THR A 5 -12.76 -18.53 -29.40
C THR A 5 -12.07 -19.76 -28.82
N LEU A 6 -11.58 -19.65 -27.59
CA LEU A 6 -10.99 -20.76 -26.85
C LEU A 6 -12.09 -21.45 -26.06
N PHE A 7 -12.31 -22.74 -26.29
CA PHE A 7 -13.26 -23.53 -25.53
C PHE A 7 -12.59 -24.18 -24.32
N ILE A 8 -13.34 -24.36 -23.26
CA ILE A 8 -12.85 -25.00 -22.02
C ILE A 8 -12.27 -26.40 -22.28
N LYS A 9 -12.85 -27.16 -23.19
CA LYS A 9 -12.40 -28.51 -23.59
C LYS A 9 -11.02 -28.52 -24.24
N ASP A 10 -10.57 -27.37 -24.79
CA ASP A 10 -9.30 -27.24 -25.49
C ASP A 10 -8.16 -26.80 -24.56
N LEU A 11 -8.48 -26.52 -23.29
CA LEU A 11 -7.47 -26.11 -22.32
C LEU A 11 -6.58 -27.29 -21.92
N SER A 12 -5.27 -27.03 -21.92
CA SER A 12 -4.25 -28.00 -21.52
C SER A 12 -3.13 -27.33 -20.75
N VAL A 13 -2.35 -28.10 -20.01
CA VAL A 13 -1.15 -27.59 -19.31
C VAL A 13 -0.18 -26.93 -20.29
N ASP A 14 -0.02 -27.49 -21.48
CA ASP A 14 0.86 -26.94 -22.53
C ASP A 14 0.42 -25.54 -22.98
N MET A 15 -0.88 -25.29 -23.12
CA MET A 15 -1.39 -23.97 -23.46
C MET A 15 -1.08 -22.94 -22.35
N PHE A 16 -1.17 -23.32 -21.10
CA PHE A 16 -0.79 -22.43 -19.98
C PHE A 16 0.71 -22.15 -19.99
N ASN A 17 1.55 -23.14 -20.29
CA ASN A 17 2.99 -22.96 -20.44
C ASN A 17 3.31 -22.02 -21.62
N LYS A 18 2.66 -22.18 -22.75
CA LYS A 18 2.79 -21.28 -23.92
C LYS A 18 2.35 -19.85 -23.58
N TYR A 19 1.28 -19.69 -22.81
CA TYR A 19 0.83 -18.37 -22.36
C TYR A 19 1.85 -17.73 -21.39
N ILE A 20 2.45 -18.50 -20.51
CA ILE A 20 3.52 -18.05 -19.62
C ILE A 20 4.73 -17.54 -20.42
N LEU A 21 5.18 -18.30 -21.43
CA LEU A 21 6.25 -17.90 -22.33
C LEU A 21 5.90 -16.62 -23.09
N TYR A 22 4.70 -16.56 -23.67
CA TYR A 22 4.22 -15.36 -24.35
C TYR A 22 4.25 -14.12 -23.44
N ARG A 23 3.85 -14.28 -22.18
CA ARG A 23 3.91 -13.18 -21.22
C ARG A 23 5.33 -12.73 -20.90
N LYS A 24 6.29 -13.65 -20.85
CA LYS A 24 7.70 -13.34 -20.62
C LYS A 24 8.31 -12.67 -21.85
N ASP A 25 8.18 -13.28 -22.99
CA ASP A 25 8.94 -12.94 -24.19
C ASP A 25 8.31 -11.81 -25.01
N THR A 26 6.96 -11.81 -25.14
CA THR A 26 6.26 -10.84 -25.99
C THR A 26 5.76 -9.63 -25.20
N LEU A 27 5.27 -9.84 -23.96
CA LEU A 27 4.75 -8.75 -23.14
C LEU A 27 5.77 -8.17 -22.16
N GLY A 28 7.01 -8.70 -22.14
CA GLY A 28 8.10 -8.21 -21.30
C GLY A 28 7.85 -8.34 -19.79
N ASN A 29 7.00 -9.28 -19.38
CA ASN A 29 6.74 -9.52 -17.96
C ASN A 29 7.88 -10.31 -17.33
N THR A 30 8.78 -9.64 -16.64
CA THR A 30 9.97 -10.26 -16.01
C THR A 30 9.68 -10.85 -14.62
N SER A 31 8.58 -10.44 -13.98
CA SER A 31 8.22 -10.85 -12.61
C SER A 31 7.35 -12.12 -12.61
N ASN A 32 7.83 -13.20 -12.01
CA ASN A 32 7.05 -14.42 -11.79
C ASN A 32 5.75 -14.14 -11.00
N GLU A 33 5.79 -13.23 -10.04
CA GLU A 33 4.60 -12.82 -9.29
C GLU A 33 3.55 -12.14 -10.20
N GLY A 34 4.00 -11.28 -11.11
CA GLY A 34 3.11 -10.61 -12.08
C GLY A 34 2.45 -11.60 -13.03
N ILE A 35 3.20 -12.61 -13.49
CA ILE A 35 2.67 -13.67 -14.35
C ILE A 35 1.68 -14.54 -13.58
N ASN A 36 2.02 -14.98 -12.37
CA ASN A 36 1.13 -15.77 -11.51
C ASN A 36 -0.18 -15.01 -11.21
N LYS A 37 -0.13 -13.70 -10.94
CA LYS A 37 -1.33 -12.86 -10.77
C LYS A 37 -2.22 -12.85 -12.03
N ALA A 38 -1.62 -12.82 -13.21
CA ALA A 38 -2.38 -12.87 -14.46
C ALA A 38 -3.03 -14.24 -14.74
N LEU A 39 -2.46 -15.31 -14.18
CA LEU A 39 -3.01 -16.66 -14.31
C LEU A 39 -4.20 -16.93 -13.35
N VAL A 40 -4.30 -16.20 -12.24
CA VAL A 40 -5.36 -16.41 -11.22
C VAL A 40 -6.79 -16.44 -11.81
N PRO A 41 -7.21 -15.52 -12.70
CA PRO A 41 -8.54 -15.58 -13.31
C PRO A 41 -8.76 -16.86 -14.15
N LEU A 42 -7.72 -17.28 -14.88
CA LEU A 42 -7.77 -18.50 -15.68
C LEU A 42 -7.90 -19.74 -14.81
N TYR A 43 -7.13 -19.83 -13.73
CA TYR A 43 -7.24 -20.92 -12.76
C TYR A 43 -8.61 -21.00 -12.08
N LYS A 44 -9.21 -19.83 -11.79
CA LYS A 44 -10.60 -19.79 -11.26
C LYS A 44 -11.60 -20.33 -12.29
N ALA A 45 -11.45 -19.96 -13.56
CA ALA A 45 -12.33 -20.46 -14.63
C ALA A 45 -12.18 -21.97 -14.82
N VAL A 46 -10.95 -22.49 -14.78
CA VAL A 46 -10.67 -23.92 -14.87
C VAL A 46 -11.30 -24.69 -13.70
N ARG A 47 -11.16 -24.22 -12.47
CA ARG A 47 -11.79 -24.84 -11.30
C ARG A 47 -13.30 -24.81 -11.38
N TYR A 48 -13.87 -23.67 -11.76
CA TYR A 48 -15.31 -23.56 -11.97
C TYR A 48 -15.81 -24.58 -13.02
N ALA A 49 -15.08 -24.75 -14.11
CA ALA A 49 -15.41 -25.74 -15.13
C ALA A 49 -15.40 -27.18 -14.60
N ALA A 50 -14.42 -27.52 -13.77
CA ALA A 50 -14.33 -28.84 -13.14
C ALA A 50 -15.47 -29.07 -12.12
N ASP A 51 -15.80 -28.05 -11.32
CA ASP A 51 -16.89 -28.12 -10.33
C ASP A 51 -18.26 -28.29 -10.99
N ASN A 52 -18.43 -27.82 -12.23
CA ASN A 52 -19.66 -27.93 -13.02
C ASN A 52 -19.63 -29.09 -14.06
N GLY A 53 -18.66 -29.99 -13.98
CA GLY A 53 -18.57 -31.15 -14.87
C GLY A 53 -18.20 -30.85 -16.32
N LEU A 54 -17.70 -29.62 -16.63
CA LEU A 54 -17.30 -29.19 -17.96
C LEU A 54 -15.83 -29.54 -18.28
N MET A 55 -15.09 -30.02 -17.29
CA MET A 55 -13.69 -30.42 -17.39
C MET A 55 -13.38 -31.52 -16.39
N GLU A 56 -12.45 -32.42 -16.74
CA GLU A 56 -11.95 -33.44 -15.84
C GLU A 56 -11.21 -32.82 -14.63
N ARG A 57 -11.52 -33.26 -13.42
CA ARG A 57 -10.92 -32.71 -12.19
C ARG A 57 -9.39 -32.87 -12.13
N GLY A 58 -8.87 -34.02 -12.62
CA GLY A 58 -7.42 -34.26 -12.69
C GLY A 58 -6.70 -33.24 -13.55
N LEU A 59 -7.24 -32.96 -14.74
CA LEU A 59 -6.70 -31.94 -15.66
C LEU A 59 -6.81 -30.53 -15.04
N ALA A 60 -7.94 -30.20 -14.45
CA ALA A 60 -8.15 -28.92 -13.78
C ALA A 60 -7.16 -28.70 -12.64
N THR A 61 -6.87 -29.74 -11.87
CA THR A 61 -5.86 -29.71 -10.80
C THR A 61 -4.47 -29.49 -11.39
N SER A 62 -4.08 -30.26 -12.40
CA SER A 62 -2.77 -30.12 -13.03
C SER A 62 -2.54 -28.70 -13.60
N ILE A 63 -3.57 -28.11 -14.23
CA ILE A 63 -3.50 -26.73 -14.70
C ILE A 63 -3.41 -25.73 -13.55
N SER A 64 -4.28 -25.86 -12.53
CA SER A 64 -4.41 -24.86 -11.47
C SER A 64 -3.29 -24.90 -10.43
N THR A 65 -2.49 -25.95 -10.40
CA THR A 65 -1.30 -26.09 -9.56
C THR A 65 0.00 -25.73 -10.29
N ASN A 66 -0.05 -25.50 -11.60
CA ASN A 66 1.09 -25.13 -12.42
C ASN A 66 1.47 -23.65 -12.20
N TYR A 67 1.97 -23.33 -11.01
CA TYR A 67 2.51 -22.01 -10.71
C TYR A 67 4.01 -21.95 -11.05
N ILE A 68 4.42 -20.81 -11.61
CA ILE A 68 5.85 -20.51 -11.69
C ILE A 68 6.33 -20.31 -10.24
N GLU A 69 7.40 -21.00 -9.88
CA GLU A 69 8.02 -20.81 -8.57
C GLU A 69 8.27 -19.32 -8.33
N LYS A 70 7.67 -18.82 -7.26
CA LYS A 70 8.05 -17.51 -6.75
C LYS A 70 9.50 -17.67 -6.31
N LYS A 71 10.41 -16.86 -6.88
CA LYS A 71 11.70 -16.70 -6.21
C LYS A 71 11.38 -16.43 -4.75
N THR A 72 11.81 -17.33 -3.89
CA THR A 72 11.70 -17.16 -2.45
C THR A 72 12.35 -15.81 -2.19
N ARG A 73 11.61 -14.85 -1.66
CA ARG A 73 12.21 -13.59 -1.24
C ARG A 73 13.19 -13.96 -0.17
N SER A 74 14.45 -14.13 -0.57
CA SER A 74 15.55 -14.22 0.37
C SER A 74 15.64 -12.84 1.01
N TYR A 75 15.37 -12.75 2.28
CA TYR A 75 15.58 -11.54 3.08
C TYR A 75 17.07 -11.19 3.26
N SER A 76 17.97 -11.99 2.70
CA SER A 76 19.39 -11.68 2.60
C SER A 76 19.58 -10.70 1.42
N GLY A 77 19.53 -9.43 1.75
CA GLY A 77 19.51 -8.29 0.84
C GLY A 77 20.65 -8.18 -0.15
N GLU A 78 20.47 -8.64 -1.35
CA GLU A 78 21.41 -8.41 -2.45
C GLU A 78 20.81 -7.73 -3.70
N THR A 79 19.50 -7.42 -3.74
CA THR A 79 18.96 -6.58 -4.81
C THR A 79 18.10 -5.46 -4.24
N ASP A 80 18.41 -4.22 -4.61
CA ASP A 80 17.68 -2.99 -4.22
C ASP A 80 16.17 -3.02 -4.57
N GLU A 81 15.72 -4.01 -5.33
CA GLU A 81 14.32 -4.14 -5.75
C GLU A 81 13.39 -4.75 -4.72
N GLU A 82 13.92 -5.42 -3.69
CA GLU A 82 13.12 -6.16 -2.69
C GLU A 82 12.98 -5.43 -1.34
N LYS A 83 13.73 -4.37 -1.11
CA LYS A 83 13.69 -3.60 0.14
C LYS A 83 12.43 -2.74 0.25
N VAL A 84 11.89 -2.65 1.46
CA VAL A 84 10.82 -1.70 1.79
C VAL A 84 11.32 -0.27 1.55
N ARG A 85 10.67 0.44 0.62
CA ARG A 85 11.03 1.82 0.29
C ARG A 85 10.37 2.78 1.27
N TYR A 86 11.15 3.46 2.06
CA TYR A 86 10.71 4.46 3.03
C TYR A 86 11.66 5.66 3.01
N LEU A 87 11.24 6.79 3.57
CA LEU A 87 12.09 7.96 3.74
C LEU A 87 12.82 7.87 5.09
N THR A 88 14.14 8.02 5.06
CA THR A 88 14.94 8.25 6.28
C THR A 88 14.55 9.60 6.92
N ASP A 89 14.95 9.84 8.17
CA ASP A 89 14.63 11.09 8.86
C ASP A 89 15.20 12.31 8.14
N THR A 90 16.38 12.17 7.52
CA THR A 90 16.97 13.22 6.69
C THR A 90 16.13 13.44 5.43
N GLN A 91 15.80 12.39 4.70
CA GLN A 91 14.97 12.49 3.50
C GLN A 91 13.56 13.02 3.81
N PHE A 92 13.00 12.70 4.99
CA PHE A 92 11.72 13.26 5.39
C PHE A 92 11.81 14.76 5.68
N ARG A 93 12.89 15.23 6.30
CA ARG A 93 13.17 16.68 6.46
C ARG A 93 13.33 17.37 5.11
N ASP A 94 14.10 16.77 4.19
CA ASP A 94 14.25 17.30 2.82
C ASP A 94 12.90 17.40 2.10
N LEU A 95 12.00 16.41 2.31
CA LEU A 95 10.64 16.47 1.77
C LEU A 95 9.86 17.67 2.31
N LEU A 96 9.95 17.95 3.61
CA LEU A 96 9.31 19.12 4.21
C LEU A 96 9.87 20.44 3.66
N ASP A 97 11.18 20.54 3.46
CA ASP A 97 11.81 21.69 2.83
C ASP A 97 11.33 21.90 1.38
N VAL A 98 11.22 20.81 0.61
CA VAL A 98 10.66 20.86 -0.76
C VAL A 98 9.19 21.28 -0.72
N TYR A 99 8.42 20.78 0.25
CA TYR A 99 7.03 21.15 0.45
C TYR A 99 6.86 22.65 0.70
N ASP A 100 7.65 23.21 1.61
CA ASP A 100 7.58 24.63 1.99
C ASP A 100 7.98 25.56 0.84
N ARG A 101 8.95 25.15 0.03
CA ARG A 101 9.43 25.91 -1.15
C ARG A 101 8.55 25.73 -2.40
N THR A 102 7.64 24.74 -2.41
CA THR A 102 6.82 24.44 -3.58
C THR A 102 5.76 25.52 -3.80
N ARG A 103 5.88 26.25 -4.92
CA ARG A 103 4.91 27.28 -5.35
C ARG A 103 3.79 26.71 -6.24
N ASN A 104 4.01 25.54 -6.84
CA ASN A 104 3.00 24.87 -7.67
C ASN A 104 1.90 24.28 -6.78
N GLU A 105 0.72 24.87 -6.82
CA GLU A 105 -0.40 24.47 -5.95
C GLU A 105 -0.86 23.03 -6.19
N ALA A 106 -0.86 22.55 -7.45
CA ALA A 106 -1.24 21.20 -7.78
C ALA A 106 -0.27 20.18 -7.15
N THR A 107 1.05 20.44 -7.25
CA THR A 107 2.07 19.61 -6.60
C THR A 107 1.93 19.67 -5.08
N ARG A 108 1.68 20.86 -4.52
CA ARG A 108 1.51 21.03 -3.07
C ARG A 108 0.32 20.25 -2.55
N LYS A 109 -0.81 20.27 -3.25
CA LYS A 109 -2.00 19.46 -2.93
C LYS A 109 -1.71 17.95 -2.90
N ILE A 110 -0.88 17.47 -3.82
CA ILE A 110 -0.47 16.05 -3.83
C ILE A 110 0.51 15.73 -2.70
N MET A 111 1.42 16.64 -2.38
CA MET A 111 2.29 16.50 -1.21
C MET A 111 1.49 16.56 0.10
N ASP A 112 0.43 17.37 0.20
CA ASP A 112 -0.52 17.34 1.32
C ASP A 112 -1.09 15.93 1.54
N MET A 113 -1.49 15.24 0.47
CA MET A 113 -2.01 13.88 0.58
C MET A 113 -0.96 12.88 1.07
N PHE A 114 0.29 13.03 0.62
CA PHE A 114 1.41 12.21 1.10
C PHE A 114 1.66 12.44 2.59
N LEU A 115 1.80 13.70 3.00
CA LEU A 115 2.03 14.08 4.39
C LEU A 115 0.85 13.71 5.29
N PHE A 116 -0.38 13.91 4.82
CA PHE A 116 -1.57 13.49 5.56
C PHE A 116 -1.57 11.97 5.76
N SER A 117 -1.30 11.18 4.71
CA SER A 117 -1.17 9.73 4.85
C SER A 117 -0.19 9.34 5.95
N TYR A 118 0.98 9.96 5.97
CA TYR A 118 2.00 9.74 7.00
C TYR A 118 1.49 10.11 8.40
N TYR A 119 0.94 11.32 8.57
CA TYR A 119 0.49 11.84 9.86
C TYR A 119 -0.72 11.12 10.46
N VAL A 120 -1.50 10.42 9.64
CA VAL A 120 -2.61 9.57 10.09
C VAL A 120 -2.27 8.09 9.98
N CYS A 121 -1.10 7.71 10.50
CA CYS A 121 -0.65 6.32 10.64
C CYS A 121 -0.58 5.52 9.32
N GLY A 122 -0.25 6.18 8.21
CA GLY A 122 -0.04 5.50 6.94
C GLY A 122 -1.32 5.10 6.22
N LEU A 123 -2.33 5.95 6.18
CA LEU A 123 -3.59 5.70 5.47
C LEU A 123 -3.34 5.40 3.99
N ARG A 124 -3.97 4.34 3.46
CA ARG A 124 -3.76 3.91 2.07
C ARG A 124 -4.34 4.91 1.08
N TYR A 125 -3.79 4.96 -0.13
CA TYR A 125 -4.32 5.80 -1.21
C TYR A 125 -5.81 5.56 -1.48
N SER A 126 -6.28 4.31 -1.48
CA SER A 126 -7.70 3.99 -1.64
C SER A 126 -8.59 4.60 -0.56
N ASP A 127 -8.04 4.75 0.64
CA ASP A 127 -8.76 5.32 1.78
C ASP A 127 -8.72 6.85 1.75
N LEU A 128 -7.64 7.46 1.24
CA LEU A 128 -7.57 8.89 0.94
C LEU A 128 -8.55 9.28 -0.17
N LEU A 129 -8.61 8.50 -1.25
CA LEU A 129 -9.52 8.72 -2.37
C LEU A 129 -10.98 8.83 -1.94
N THR A 130 -11.38 7.97 -0.98
CA THR A 130 -12.75 7.88 -0.47
C THR A 130 -12.93 8.49 0.93
N LEU A 131 -12.00 9.38 1.32
CA LEU A 131 -12.11 10.06 2.62
C LEU A 131 -13.15 11.17 2.53
N GLU A 132 -14.17 11.07 3.36
CA GLU A 132 -15.26 12.05 3.45
C GLU A 132 -15.11 12.89 4.73
N TRP A 133 -15.62 14.11 4.73
CA TRP A 133 -15.60 15.00 5.90
C TRP A 133 -16.30 14.41 7.11
N ARG A 134 -17.34 13.58 6.92
CA ARG A 134 -18.03 12.87 8.02
C ARG A 134 -17.16 11.87 8.77
N HIS A 135 -16.00 11.49 8.22
CA HIS A 135 -15.03 10.61 8.88
C HIS A 135 -14.12 11.38 9.87
N ILE A 136 -14.18 12.72 9.86
CA ILE A 136 -13.30 13.61 10.62
C ILE A 136 -14.06 14.19 11.80
N ASP A 137 -13.60 13.88 12.99
CA ASP A 137 -14.06 14.53 14.22
C ASP A 137 -12.96 15.48 14.71
N PHE A 138 -13.18 16.78 14.48
CA PHE A 138 -12.24 17.81 14.91
C PHE A 138 -12.26 18.01 16.44
N GLY A 139 -13.40 17.79 17.10
CA GLY A 139 -13.55 17.94 18.55
C GLY A 139 -12.74 16.89 19.31
N ASN A 140 -12.91 15.62 18.94
CA ASN A 140 -12.18 14.50 19.53
C ASN A 140 -10.83 14.26 18.86
N ARG A 141 -10.49 15.01 17.81
CA ARG A 141 -9.25 14.86 17.03
C ARG A 141 -9.04 13.45 16.53
N THR A 142 -10.07 12.86 15.91
CA THR A 142 -10.04 11.50 15.41
C THR A 142 -10.53 11.41 13.96
N LEU A 143 -9.97 10.42 13.23
CA LEU A 143 -10.45 9.98 11.93
C LEU A 143 -10.98 8.58 12.06
N THR A 144 -12.28 8.38 11.86
CA THR A 144 -12.90 7.04 11.92
C THR A 144 -13.45 6.63 10.57
N LYS A 145 -12.99 5.48 10.06
CA LYS A 145 -13.33 5.03 8.72
C LYS A 145 -13.23 3.50 8.59
N ASN A 146 -14.10 2.92 7.77
CA ASN A 146 -13.93 1.56 7.29
C ASN A 146 -12.89 1.52 6.16
N VAL A 147 -11.80 0.78 6.39
CA VAL A 147 -10.72 0.60 5.41
C VAL A 147 -11.26 -0.07 4.15
N TYR A 148 -11.01 0.52 3.00
CA TYR A 148 -11.51 0.04 1.70
C TYR A 148 -11.17 -1.43 1.43
N LYS A 149 -9.92 -1.82 1.67
CA LYS A 149 -9.41 -3.16 1.34
C LYS A 149 -9.88 -4.25 2.32
N THR A 150 -9.87 -3.96 3.63
CA THR A 150 -10.10 -4.97 4.68
C THR A 150 -11.48 -4.87 5.31
N LYS A 151 -12.24 -3.81 5.00
CA LYS A 151 -13.54 -3.47 5.58
C LYS A 151 -13.54 -3.32 7.12
N ARG A 152 -12.37 -3.32 7.74
CA ARG A 152 -12.22 -3.07 9.18
C ARG A 152 -12.41 -1.60 9.48
N SER A 153 -13.08 -1.31 10.58
CA SER A 153 -13.13 0.02 11.14
C SER A 153 -11.78 0.35 11.79
N ILE A 154 -11.27 1.53 11.48
CA ILE A 154 -10.10 2.11 12.13
C ILE A 154 -10.48 3.44 12.74
N SER A 155 -9.90 3.75 13.89
CA SER A 155 -9.95 5.07 14.52
C SER A 155 -8.52 5.55 14.71
N LEU A 156 -8.17 6.65 14.06
CA LEU A 156 -6.81 7.18 14.00
C LEU A 156 -6.75 8.56 14.64
N PRO A 157 -5.70 8.88 15.42
CA PRO A 157 -5.52 10.21 15.98
C PRO A 157 -5.20 11.22 14.88
N LEU A 158 -5.71 12.44 15.01
CA LEU A 158 -5.38 13.58 14.19
C LEU A 158 -4.38 14.46 14.93
N VAL A 159 -3.11 14.37 14.52
CA VAL A 159 -2.06 15.27 15.02
C VAL A 159 -2.23 16.67 14.41
N ASP A 160 -1.62 17.70 15.01
CA ASP A 160 -1.76 19.09 14.56
C ASP A 160 -1.48 19.27 13.07
N LYS A 161 -0.42 18.64 12.57
CA LYS A 161 -0.06 18.72 11.14
C LYS A 161 -1.12 18.11 10.23
N ALA A 162 -1.80 17.07 10.64
CA ALA A 162 -2.94 16.51 9.89
C ALA A 162 -4.12 17.47 9.90
N ILE A 163 -4.43 18.09 11.05
CA ILE A 163 -5.50 19.08 11.18
C ILE A 163 -5.20 20.32 10.33
N GLU A 164 -3.97 20.84 10.31
CA GLU A 164 -3.57 21.96 9.46
C GLU A 164 -3.85 21.68 7.97
N ILE A 165 -3.52 20.46 7.52
CA ILE A 165 -3.82 20.03 6.14
C ILE A 165 -5.32 20.01 5.89
N LEU A 166 -6.11 19.40 6.78
CA LEU A 166 -7.58 19.32 6.66
C LEU A 166 -8.21 20.70 6.60
N LEU A 167 -7.82 21.62 7.47
CA LEU A 167 -8.34 22.99 7.51
C LEU A 167 -8.01 23.75 6.23
N ARG A 168 -6.81 23.56 5.67
CA ARG A 168 -6.42 24.15 4.39
C ARG A 168 -7.30 23.65 3.25
N TRP A 169 -7.54 22.33 3.18
CA TRP A 169 -8.42 21.74 2.17
C TRP A 169 -9.87 22.18 2.33
N ARG A 170 -10.36 22.31 3.56
CA ARG A 170 -11.71 22.85 3.84
C ARG A 170 -11.86 24.31 3.38
N LYS A 171 -10.81 25.13 3.58
CA LYS A 171 -10.80 26.53 3.17
C LYS A 171 -10.77 26.71 1.65
N THR A 172 -10.09 25.83 0.91
CA THR A 172 -10.04 25.91 -0.56
C THR A 172 -11.37 25.63 -1.23
N GLY A 173 -12.33 25.01 -0.53
CA GLY A 173 -13.67 24.69 -1.04
C GLY A 173 -13.64 23.62 -2.14
N GLY A 174 -14.74 23.46 -2.84
CA GLY A 174 -14.83 22.64 -4.05
C GLY A 174 -15.47 21.28 -3.88
N ASN A 175 -15.57 20.75 -2.67
CA ASN A 175 -16.28 19.48 -2.43
C ASN A 175 -16.78 19.43 -0.99
N SER A 176 -18.09 19.35 -0.81
CA SER A 176 -18.71 19.28 0.50
C SER A 176 -18.64 17.87 1.12
N ARG A 177 -18.38 16.85 0.30
CA ARG A 177 -18.36 15.45 0.71
C ARG A 177 -16.95 14.90 0.90
N PHE A 178 -16.09 14.98 -0.12
CA PHE A 178 -14.76 14.37 -0.11
C PHE A 178 -13.65 15.35 0.29
N VAL A 179 -12.77 14.92 1.19
CA VAL A 179 -11.69 15.76 1.75
C VAL A 179 -10.72 16.23 0.67
N PHE A 180 -10.24 15.33 -0.18
CA PHE A 180 -9.18 15.62 -1.16
C PHE A 180 -9.70 15.93 -2.57
N ASN A 181 -10.99 16.17 -2.76
CA ASN A 181 -11.61 16.55 -4.04
C ASN A 181 -11.20 15.65 -5.23
N LEU A 182 -10.92 14.37 -4.97
CA LEU A 182 -10.54 13.42 -6.01
C LEU A 182 -11.74 12.80 -6.72
N LEU A 183 -12.87 12.77 -6.05
CA LEU A 183 -14.15 12.26 -6.53
C LEU A 183 -15.17 13.39 -6.49
N ASP A 184 -16.12 13.36 -7.42
CA ASP A 184 -17.25 14.29 -7.43
C ASP A 184 -18.20 14.02 -6.26
N GLU A 185 -18.90 15.03 -5.75
CA GLU A 185 -19.78 14.92 -4.59
C GLU A 185 -20.85 13.83 -4.72
N GLY A 186 -21.43 13.68 -5.92
CA GLY A 186 -22.41 12.66 -6.25
C GLY A 186 -21.82 11.28 -6.56
N PHE A 187 -20.52 11.05 -6.38
CA PHE A 187 -19.89 9.80 -6.75
C PHE A 187 -20.47 8.62 -5.96
N ASP A 188 -20.96 7.60 -6.68
CA ASP A 188 -21.49 6.38 -6.05
C ASP A 188 -20.38 5.46 -5.59
N LEU A 189 -20.19 5.40 -4.27
CA LEU A 189 -19.23 4.50 -3.62
C LEU A 189 -19.69 3.04 -3.56
N SER A 190 -20.92 2.70 -3.94
CA SER A 190 -21.40 1.32 -4.03
C SER A 190 -21.00 0.65 -5.35
N ASP A 191 -20.75 1.43 -6.41
CA ASP A 191 -20.31 0.95 -7.71
C ASP A 191 -18.81 0.62 -7.68
N ILE A 192 -18.51 -0.66 -7.49
CA ILE A 192 -17.13 -1.17 -7.40
C ILE A 192 -16.34 -0.93 -8.70
N VAL A 193 -17.00 -1.00 -9.85
CA VAL A 193 -16.34 -0.81 -11.16
C VAL A 193 -15.91 0.64 -11.31
N LYS A 194 -16.83 1.59 -11.07
CA LYS A 194 -16.52 3.02 -11.08
C LYS A 194 -15.45 3.39 -10.08
N GLN A 195 -15.51 2.83 -8.85
CA GLN A 195 -14.46 3.05 -7.85
C GLN A 195 -13.09 2.58 -8.32
N ASN A 196 -12.99 1.37 -8.90
CA ASN A 196 -11.72 0.85 -9.41
C ASN A 196 -11.18 1.70 -10.55
N ASN A 197 -12.02 2.14 -11.47
CA ASN A 197 -11.63 3.01 -12.58
C ASN A 197 -11.14 4.37 -12.07
N ALA A 198 -11.88 5.00 -11.16
CA ALA A 198 -11.47 6.26 -10.54
C ALA A 198 -10.13 6.10 -9.79
N ARG A 199 -9.96 5.01 -9.04
CA ARG A 199 -8.72 4.71 -8.33
C ARG A 199 -7.52 4.60 -9.26
N LEU A 200 -7.66 3.94 -10.39
CA LEU A 200 -6.57 3.79 -11.38
C LEU A 200 -6.25 5.12 -12.06
N THR A 201 -7.28 5.83 -12.53
CA THR A 201 -7.11 7.09 -13.27
C THR A 201 -6.52 8.19 -12.40
N LYS A 202 -7.09 8.44 -11.21
CA LYS A 202 -6.61 9.50 -10.30
C LYS A 202 -5.22 9.18 -9.73
N ASN A 203 -4.92 7.90 -9.46
CA ASN A 203 -3.61 7.48 -8.94
C ASN A 203 -2.47 7.80 -9.91
N ARG A 204 -2.71 7.72 -11.22
CA ARG A 204 -1.68 7.99 -12.23
C ARG A 204 -1.09 9.40 -12.10
N ASN A 205 -1.93 10.40 -11.97
CA ASN A 205 -1.49 11.79 -11.83
C ASN A 205 -0.75 12.03 -10.50
N ILE A 206 -1.25 11.43 -9.42
CA ILE A 206 -0.62 11.53 -8.09
C ILE A 206 0.77 10.88 -8.12
N GLN A 207 0.88 9.69 -8.69
CA GLN A 207 2.17 9.00 -8.81
C GLN A 207 3.18 9.78 -9.66
N GLN A 208 2.74 10.38 -10.79
CA GLN A 208 3.61 11.18 -11.64
C GLN A 208 4.15 12.41 -10.89
N SER A 209 3.29 13.12 -10.17
CA SER A 209 3.71 14.30 -9.39
C SER A 209 4.64 13.92 -8.25
N LEU A 210 4.32 12.88 -7.47
CA LEU A 210 5.19 12.41 -6.39
C LEU A 210 6.54 11.91 -6.93
N ARG A 211 6.55 11.23 -8.09
CA ARG A 211 7.79 10.83 -8.75
C ARG A 211 8.66 12.04 -9.07
N SER A 212 8.06 13.12 -9.61
CA SER A 212 8.80 14.36 -9.91
C SER A 212 9.38 14.99 -8.64
N VAL A 213 8.65 14.95 -7.53
CA VAL A 213 9.16 15.40 -6.21
C VAL A 213 10.35 14.52 -5.78
N GLY A 214 10.21 13.19 -5.86
CA GLY A 214 11.29 12.26 -5.50
C GLY A 214 12.57 12.47 -6.33
N ILE A 215 12.43 12.75 -7.63
CA ILE A 215 13.57 13.08 -8.50
C ILE A 215 14.25 14.37 -8.04
N LYS A 216 13.49 15.43 -7.71
CA LYS A 216 14.03 16.69 -7.17
C LYS A 216 14.79 16.50 -5.86
N MET A 217 14.38 15.53 -5.05
CA MET A 217 15.04 15.16 -3.80
C MET A 217 16.25 14.22 -4.01
N GLY A 218 16.54 13.79 -5.23
CA GLY A 218 17.60 12.83 -5.52
C GLY A 218 17.33 11.40 -5.02
N LEU A 219 16.06 11.03 -4.82
CA LEU A 219 15.70 9.69 -4.35
C LEU A 219 15.98 8.64 -5.44
N LYS A 220 16.59 7.53 -5.04
CA LYS A 220 16.86 6.37 -5.93
C LYS A 220 15.62 5.52 -6.24
N PHE A 221 14.46 5.86 -5.67
CA PHE A 221 13.20 5.16 -5.85
C PHE A 221 12.05 6.15 -6.09
N ASN A 222 10.94 5.65 -6.63
CA ASN A 222 9.76 6.48 -6.87
C ASN A 222 9.04 6.80 -5.56
N LEU A 223 8.85 8.07 -5.27
CA LEU A 223 7.99 8.52 -4.18
C LEU A 223 6.53 8.21 -4.50
N THR A 224 5.80 7.60 -3.57
CA THR A 224 4.38 7.22 -3.71
C THR A 224 3.67 7.33 -2.37
N ILE A 225 2.35 7.38 -2.34
CA ILE A 225 1.59 7.33 -1.07
C ILE A 225 1.94 6.07 -0.24
N HIS A 226 2.33 4.98 -0.91
CA HIS A 226 2.76 3.76 -0.20
C HIS A 226 4.07 3.96 0.55
N VAL A 227 4.97 4.81 0.02
CA VAL A 227 6.21 5.21 0.73
C VAL A 227 5.88 5.98 2.01
N ALA A 228 4.87 6.89 2.01
CA ALA A 228 4.44 7.57 3.23
C ALA A 228 4.03 6.56 4.33
N ARG A 229 3.28 5.54 3.92
CA ARG A 229 2.84 4.46 4.81
C ARG A 229 4.01 3.64 5.35
N HIS A 230 4.98 3.27 4.51
CA HIS A 230 6.18 2.57 4.95
C HIS A 230 7.04 3.43 5.86
N THR A 231 7.16 4.73 5.54
CA THR A 231 7.90 5.69 6.38
C THR A 231 7.30 5.76 7.78
N PHE A 232 5.97 5.89 7.89
CA PHE A 232 5.29 5.85 9.18
C PHE A 232 5.63 4.55 9.95
N ALA A 233 5.47 3.39 9.31
CA ALA A 233 5.67 2.12 9.98
C ALA A 233 7.12 1.92 10.48
N VAL A 234 8.10 2.25 9.64
CA VAL A 234 9.52 2.12 10.01
C VAL A 234 9.88 3.09 11.13
N GLN A 235 9.45 4.35 11.05
CA GLN A 235 9.73 5.33 12.10
C GLN A 235 9.01 4.99 13.40
N ALA A 236 7.76 4.52 13.34
CA ALA A 236 7.02 4.07 14.52
C ALA A 236 7.71 2.89 15.22
N LEU A 237 8.19 1.90 14.47
CA LEU A 237 8.98 0.78 15.01
C LEU A 237 10.28 1.26 15.67
N ARG A 238 11.04 2.13 14.98
CA ARG A 238 12.28 2.70 15.52
C ARG A 238 12.07 3.52 16.79
N ASN A 239 10.89 4.14 16.92
CA ASN A 239 10.48 4.87 18.11
C ASN A 239 9.84 3.97 19.19
N GLY A 240 9.95 2.65 19.09
CA GLY A 240 9.53 1.69 20.09
C GLY A 240 8.07 1.28 20.06
N MET A 241 7.30 1.68 19.03
CA MET A 241 5.93 1.20 18.89
C MET A 241 5.94 -0.27 18.43
N ASP A 242 5.15 -1.11 19.10
CA ASP A 242 5.09 -2.54 18.77
C ASP A 242 4.38 -2.81 17.43
N ALA A 243 4.76 -3.91 16.78
CA ALA A 243 4.25 -4.29 15.46
C ALA A 243 2.73 -4.55 15.44
N HIS A 244 2.16 -5.00 16.56
CA HIS A 244 0.72 -5.25 16.68
C HIS A 244 -0.05 -3.92 16.65
N THR A 245 0.38 -2.93 17.44
CA THR A 245 -0.20 -1.59 17.45
C THR A 245 -0.10 -0.93 16.08
N ILE A 246 1.08 -1.00 15.42
CA ILE A 246 1.26 -0.48 14.06
C ILE A 246 0.30 -1.18 13.07
N SER A 247 0.19 -2.50 13.15
CA SER A 247 -0.72 -3.29 12.32
C SER A 247 -2.16 -2.85 12.48
N HIS A 248 -2.60 -2.61 13.71
CA HIS A 248 -3.95 -2.13 14.02
C HIS A 248 -4.19 -0.74 13.43
N LEU A 249 -3.30 0.23 13.69
CA LEU A 249 -3.39 1.60 13.15
C LEU A 249 -3.39 1.61 11.61
N MET A 250 -2.55 0.79 11.00
CA MET A 250 -2.50 0.67 9.55
C MET A 250 -3.69 -0.10 8.95
N GLY A 251 -4.56 -0.71 9.74
CA GLY A 251 -5.69 -1.51 9.28
C GLY A 251 -5.26 -2.75 8.48
N HIS A 252 -4.23 -3.47 8.96
CA HIS A 252 -3.84 -4.77 8.42
C HIS A 252 -4.82 -5.86 8.89
N SER A 253 -5.02 -6.90 8.09
CA SER A 253 -5.84 -8.04 8.48
C SER A 253 -5.18 -8.94 9.52
N SER A 254 -3.84 -8.87 9.63
CA SER A 254 -3.02 -9.64 10.58
C SER A 254 -1.75 -8.87 10.90
N SER A 255 -1.26 -8.98 12.15
CA SER A 255 0.05 -8.45 12.58
C SER A 255 1.20 -9.09 11.82
N LEU A 256 1.05 -10.36 11.41
CA LEU A 256 2.04 -11.08 10.59
C LEU A 256 2.42 -10.32 9.31
N VAL A 257 1.50 -9.52 8.75
CA VAL A 257 1.82 -8.68 7.58
C VAL A 257 2.84 -7.61 7.96
N THR A 258 2.66 -6.96 9.10
CA THR A 258 3.58 -5.92 9.61
C THR A 258 4.91 -6.54 10.00
N GLU A 259 4.90 -7.61 10.78
CA GLU A 259 6.09 -8.34 11.21
C GLU A 259 6.91 -8.81 10.01
N LYS A 260 6.28 -9.46 9.03
CA LYS A 260 6.96 -9.97 7.83
C LYS A 260 7.56 -8.87 6.96
N VAL A 261 6.85 -7.73 6.80
CA VAL A 261 7.29 -6.64 5.92
C VAL A 261 8.39 -5.81 6.56
N TYR A 262 8.37 -5.68 7.90
CA TYR A 262 9.29 -4.83 8.64
C TYR A 262 10.22 -5.61 9.58
N ALA A 263 10.34 -6.93 9.39
CA ALA A 263 11.16 -7.81 10.22
C ALA A 263 12.62 -7.35 10.32
N GLU A 264 13.17 -6.77 9.25
CA GLU A 264 14.54 -6.26 9.22
C GLU A 264 14.78 -5.04 10.13
N PHE A 265 13.69 -4.36 10.55
CA PHE A 265 13.75 -3.20 11.46
C PHE A 265 13.50 -3.58 12.93
N LEU A 266 13.02 -4.79 13.19
CA LEU A 266 12.75 -5.29 14.55
C LEU A 266 14.01 -5.59 15.38
N PRO A 267 15.08 -6.18 14.84
CA PRO A 267 16.25 -6.57 15.64
C PRO A 267 16.93 -5.37 16.34
N ASP A 268 17.07 -4.25 15.65
CA ASP A 268 17.70 -3.04 16.21
C ASP A 268 16.82 -2.44 17.32
N THR A 269 15.51 -2.47 17.14
CA THR A 269 14.55 -1.95 18.11
C THR A 269 14.49 -2.86 19.35
N ILE A 270 14.48 -4.18 19.17
CA ILE A 270 14.46 -5.15 20.28
C ILE A 270 15.74 -4.97 21.11
N ASN A 271 16.90 -4.92 20.47
CA ASN A 271 18.17 -4.75 21.15
C ASN A 271 18.23 -3.44 21.93
N THR A 272 17.76 -2.32 21.34
CA THR A 272 17.71 -1.02 21.99
C THR A 272 16.74 -1.02 23.18
N THR A 273 15.54 -1.54 23.01
CA THR A 273 14.50 -1.58 24.05
C THR A 273 14.93 -2.49 25.21
N VAL A 274 15.50 -3.66 24.91
CA VAL A 274 15.99 -4.58 25.93
C VAL A 274 17.14 -3.94 26.70
N ARG A 275 18.06 -3.26 26.03
CA ARG A 275 19.18 -2.56 26.66
C ARG A 275 18.68 -1.44 27.59
N GLU A 276 17.78 -0.59 27.11
CA GLU A 276 17.20 0.49 27.93
C GLU A 276 16.38 -0.02 29.12
N GLN A 277 15.66 -1.13 28.97
CA GLN A 277 14.94 -1.75 30.09
C GLN A 277 15.91 -2.35 31.12
N LEU A 278 16.96 -3.03 30.65
CA LEU A 278 17.96 -3.58 31.56
C LEU A 278 18.74 -2.47 32.28
N GLU A 279 19.09 -1.39 31.59
CA GLU A 279 19.76 -0.22 32.20
C GLU A 279 18.88 0.47 33.23
N ARG A 280 17.57 0.64 32.97
CA ARG A 280 16.62 1.17 33.97
C ARG A 280 16.52 0.30 35.21
N ASN A 281 16.40 -1.00 35.03
CA ASN A 281 16.34 -1.94 36.18
C ASN A 281 17.61 -1.88 37.04
N VAL A 282 18.79 -1.72 36.41
CA VAL A 282 20.06 -1.59 37.16
C VAL A 282 20.09 -0.29 37.99
N ILE A 283 19.54 0.83 37.48
CA ILE A 283 19.48 2.09 38.19
C ILE A 283 18.51 2.01 39.39
N GLU A 284 17.36 1.35 39.27
CA GLU A 284 16.41 1.14 40.36
C GLU A 284 16.98 0.28 41.49
N TYR A 285 17.76 -0.76 41.16
CA TYR A 285 18.41 -1.62 42.18
C TYR A 285 19.64 -0.98 42.84
N SER A 286 20.27 0.02 42.23
CA SER A 286 21.40 0.73 42.80
C SER A 286 21.00 1.94 43.66
N SER A 287 19.70 2.28 43.66
CA SER A 287 19.13 3.39 44.43
C SER A 287 18.34 2.95 45.67
N SER A 288 18.33 1.63 45.94
CA SER A 288 17.72 0.97 47.09
C SER A 288 18.78 0.50 48.06
#